data_af19a86c7a36c34551ec0514316308ca
#
_entry.id   af19a86c7a36c34551ec0514316308ca
#
_cell.length_a   1.000
_cell.length_b   1.000
_cell.length_c   1.000
_cell.angle_alpha   90.00
_cell.angle_beta   90.00
_cell.angle_gamma   90.00
#
_symmetry.space_group_name_H-M   'P 1'
#
loop_
_entity.id
_entity.type
_entity.pdbx_description
1 polymer ?
#
loop_
_entity_poly.entity_id
_entity_poly.type
_entity_poly.pdbx_seq_one_letter_code
_entity_poly.pdbx_strand_id
1 'polypeptide(L)'
;ASDVYKRQVMPWGRFPGADVILGPEMKSTGEVMGIAKSYPEAYAKTQLAIDYKLPDPSAGKVFISVCDRDKRHILSVARILRYLGFDICSTEGTARVLRGGNVTCEVVEKISGPHDGERPNIGDLIADGKIAVIVNTPYGPGSRGDGYLLRTEAVRRGVTCVTAMSAANTYVSAIEAVREDPVSY
;
A
#
# COMPACT_ATOMS: atom_id res chain seq x y z
N ALA A 1 30.85 -8.98 -7.35
CA ALA A 1 30.46 -8.24 -6.14
C ALA A 1 28.97 -8.35 -6.00
N SER A 2 28.48 -8.84 -4.87
CA SER A 2 27.03 -8.85 -4.60
C SER A 2 26.64 -7.46 -4.16
N ASP A 3 25.67 -6.84 -4.84
CA ASP A 3 25.11 -5.58 -4.40
C ASP A 3 24.35 -5.78 -3.09
N VAL A 4 24.62 -4.90 -2.13
CA VAL A 4 23.93 -4.89 -0.84
C VAL A 4 22.97 -3.72 -0.83
N TYR A 5 21.69 -4.02 -0.71
CA TYR A 5 20.64 -3.00 -0.64
C TYR A 5 20.25 -2.76 0.83
N LYS A 6 20.39 -1.51 1.27
CA LYS A 6 19.91 -1.05 2.58
C LYS A 6 18.55 -0.40 2.43
N ARG A 7 17.57 -0.85 3.20
CA ARG A 7 16.25 -0.24 3.27
C ARG A 7 15.94 0.15 4.71
N GLN A 8 15.46 1.37 4.90
CA GLN A 8 14.96 1.87 6.17
C GLN A 8 13.45 1.73 6.23
N VAL A 9 12.93 1.31 7.38
CA VAL A 9 11.51 1.19 7.66
C VAL A 9 11.18 1.96 8.94
N MET A 10 10.09 2.72 8.90
CA MET A 10 9.62 3.54 10.01
C MET A 10 8.64 2.76 10.88
N PRO A 11 8.81 2.78 12.23
CA PRO A 11 7.95 2.04 13.14
C PRO A 11 6.63 2.80 13.43
N TRP A 12 5.79 2.97 12.41
CA TRP A 12 4.55 3.75 12.47
C TRP A 12 3.60 3.34 13.59
N GLY A 13 3.56 2.05 13.94
CA GLY A 13 2.75 1.53 15.04
C GLY A 13 3.10 2.10 16.42
N ARG A 14 4.28 2.71 16.58
CA ARG A 14 4.69 3.39 17.81
C ARG A 14 4.23 4.85 17.88
N PHE A 15 3.64 5.38 16.81
CA PHE A 15 3.19 6.76 16.72
C PHE A 15 1.69 6.82 16.36
N PRO A 16 0.78 6.43 17.28
CA PRO A 16 -0.65 6.45 17.03
C PRO A 16 -1.11 7.85 16.60
N GLY A 17 -1.88 7.92 15.51
CA GLY A 17 -2.38 9.18 14.95
C GLY A 17 -1.38 9.96 14.10
N ALA A 18 -0.15 9.46 13.91
CA ALA A 18 0.79 10.08 12.97
C ALA A 18 0.44 9.71 11.52
N ASP A 19 0.64 10.65 10.60
CA ASP A 19 0.56 10.35 9.16
C ASP A 19 1.81 9.60 8.71
N VAL A 20 1.65 8.62 7.82
CA VAL A 20 2.75 7.87 7.21
C VAL A 20 3.52 8.67 6.16
N ILE A 21 3.06 9.87 5.81
CA ILE A 21 3.80 10.81 4.97
C ILE A 21 4.90 11.45 5.81
N LEU A 22 6.14 11.30 5.34
CA LEU A 22 7.29 11.90 6.01
C LEU A 22 7.24 13.42 5.95
N GLY A 23 7.40 14.05 7.12
CA GLY A 23 7.63 15.46 7.31
C GLY A 23 9.08 15.74 7.74
N PRO A 24 9.37 16.98 8.14
CA PRO A 24 10.71 17.36 8.63
C PRO A 24 11.03 16.81 10.02
N GLU A 25 10.03 16.26 10.73
CA GLU A 25 10.24 15.73 12.07
C GLU A 25 10.82 14.33 12.03
N MET A 26 11.64 14.01 13.01
CA MET A 26 12.14 12.66 13.22
C MET A 26 11.02 11.73 13.70
N LYS A 27 10.75 10.65 12.95
CA LYS A 27 9.70 9.67 13.23
C LYS A 27 10.24 8.27 13.54
N SER A 28 11.55 8.08 13.55
CA SER A 28 12.17 6.78 13.79
C SER A 28 13.21 6.85 14.89
N THR A 29 13.23 5.82 15.75
CA THR A 29 14.25 5.60 16.77
C THR A 29 15.13 4.39 16.43
N GLY A 30 14.95 3.80 15.25
CA GLY A 30 15.72 2.63 14.81
C GLY A 30 15.49 2.34 13.32
N GLU A 31 16.31 1.44 12.82
CA GLU A 31 16.24 0.96 11.44
C GLU A 31 16.51 -0.54 11.38
N VAL A 32 15.96 -1.20 10.38
CA VAL A 32 16.26 -2.59 10.04
C VAL A 32 16.90 -2.65 8.67
N MET A 33 17.69 -3.69 8.43
CA MET A 33 18.42 -3.88 7.19
C MET A 33 18.08 -5.24 6.58
N GLY A 34 17.72 -5.25 5.30
CA GLY A 34 17.58 -6.46 4.51
C GLY A 34 18.75 -6.60 3.56
N ILE A 35 19.34 -7.78 3.48
CA ILE A 35 20.43 -8.11 2.57
C ILE A 35 19.98 -9.23 1.64
N ALA A 36 20.07 -9.00 0.32
CA ALA A 36 19.72 -10.00 -0.69
C ALA A 36 20.43 -9.72 -2.02
N LYS A 37 20.26 -10.64 -2.97
CA LYS A 37 20.82 -10.54 -4.32
C LYS A 37 20.05 -9.55 -5.20
N SER A 38 18.80 -9.28 -4.88
CA SER A 38 17.95 -8.33 -5.59
C SER A 38 17.29 -7.33 -4.62
N TYR A 39 16.90 -6.17 -5.16
CA TYR A 39 16.24 -5.13 -4.37
C TYR A 39 14.84 -5.57 -3.84
N PRO A 40 13.99 -6.26 -4.63
CA PRO A 40 12.71 -6.78 -4.12
C PRO A 40 12.88 -7.75 -2.95
N GLU A 41 13.84 -8.67 -3.03
CA GLU A 41 14.15 -9.59 -1.94
C GLU A 41 14.65 -8.87 -0.69
N ALA A 42 15.59 -7.90 -0.84
CA ALA A 42 16.08 -7.10 0.28
C ALA A 42 14.92 -6.34 0.95
N TYR A 43 14.01 -5.79 0.15
CA TYR A 43 12.82 -5.12 0.68
C TYR A 43 11.90 -6.09 1.44
N ALA A 44 11.63 -7.27 0.89
CA ALA A 44 10.81 -8.29 1.56
C ALA A 44 11.40 -8.66 2.94
N LYS A 45 12.72 -8.87 3.02
CA LYS A 45 13.40 -9.14 4.29
C LYS A 45 13.28 -8.02 5.31
N THR A 46 13.27 -6.75 4.87
CA THR A 46 13.04 -5.63 5.81
C THR A 46 11.61 -5.61 6.35
N GLN A 47 10.61 -6.02 5.55
CA GLN A 47 9.23 -6.11 6.03
C GLN A 47 9.10 -7.20 7.10
N LEU A 48 9.68 -8.36 6.87
CA LEU A 48 9.69 -9.46 7.85
C LEU A 48 10.42 -9.07 9.16
N ALA A 49 11.49 -8.32 9.06
CA ALA A 49 12.26 -7.86 10.24
C ALA A 49 11.49 -6.92 11.18
N ILE A 50 10.36 -6.37 10.73
CA ILE A 50 9.45 -5.52 11.53
C ILE A 50 8.10 -6.20 11.77
N ASP A 51 8.03 -7.53 11.62
CA ASP A 51 6.82 -8.35 11.75
C ASP A 51 5.69 -8.01 10.76
N TYR A 52 6.01 -7.29 9.68
CA TYR A 52 5.07 -7.04 8.59
C TYR A 52 5.18 -8.15 7.55
N LYS A 53 4.23 -9.06 7.55
CA LYS A 53 4.12 -10.07 6.48
C LYS A 53 3.59 -9.42 5.21
N LEU A 54 4.28 -9.69 4.08
CA LEU A 54 3.72 -9.36 2.79
C LEU A 54 2.43 -10.17 2.58
N PRO A 55 1.32 -9.54 2.21
CA PRO A 55 0.04 -10.22 2.12
C PRO A 55 -0.02 -11.17 0.92
N ASP A 56 -0.81 -12.20 1.06
CA ASP A 56 -1.31 -12.98 -0.06
C ASP A 56 -2.77 -12.55 -0.41
N PRO A 57 -3.32 -13.01 -1.56
CA PRO A 57 -4.66 -12.62 -1.98
C PRO A 57 -5.79 -12.97 -1.01
N SER A 58 -5.60 -13.96 -0.12
CA SER A 58 -6.60 -14.35 0.88
C SER A 58 -6.70 -13.35 2.04
N ALA A 59 -5.69 -12.50 2.21
CA ALA A 59 -5.66 -11.48 3.26
C ALA A 59 -6.64 -10.32 3.00
N GLY A 60 -7.17 -10.18 1.79
CA GLY A 60 -8.14 -9.14 1.45
C GLY A 60 -7.84 -8.42 0.13
N LYS A 61 -8.61 -7.37 -0.14
CA LYS A 61 -8.49 -6.55 -1.35
C LYS A 61 -7.34 -5.54 -1.24
N VAL A 62 -6.84 -5.09 -2.39
CA VAL A 62 -5.95 -3.94 -2.47
C VAL A 62 -6.76 -2.69 -2.80
N PHE A 63 -6.72 -1.70 -1.93
CA PHE A 63 -7.33 -0.40 -2.20
C PHE A 63 -6.33 0.52 -2.91
N ILE A 64 -6.73 1.11 -4.04
CA ILE A 64 -5.91 2.02 -4.82
C ILE A 64 -6.61 3.36 -4.98
N SER A 65 -5.98 4.43 -4.50
CA SER A 65 -6.44 5.80 -4.70
C SER A 65 -5.25 6.72 -4.87
N VAL A 66 -4.97 7.13 -6.10
CA VAL A 66 -3.78 7.89 -6.45
C VAL A 66 -4.13 9.26 -7.03
N CYS A 67 -3.23 10.23 -6.84
CA CYS A 67 -3.37 11.56 -7.42
C CYS A 67 -3.23 11.52 -8.96
N ASP A 68 -3.69 12.57 -9.64
CA ASP A 68 -3.81 12.58 -11.11
C ASP A 68 -2.50 12.34 -11.83
N ARG A 69 -1.38 12.86 -11.32
CA ARG A 69 -0.05 12.66 -11.92
C ARG A 69 0.38 11.19 -11.91
N ASP A 70 -0.10 10.41 -10.95
CA ASP A 70 0.32 9.02 -10.72
C ASP A 70 -0.62 8.01 -11.43
N LYS A 71 -1.78 8.46 -11.95
CA LYS A 71 -2.79 7.60 -12.57
C LYS A 71 -2.28 6.78 -13.75
N ARG A 72 -1.33 7.30 -14.53
CA ARG A 72 -0.74 6.54 -15.65
C ARG A 72 0.19 5.44 -15.15
N HIS A 73 0.90 5.71 -14.07
CA HIS A 73 1.91 4.79 -13.52
C HIS A 73 1.31 3.67 -12.68
N ILE A 74 0.11 3.87 -12.12
CA ILE A 74 -0.53 2.85 -11.29
C ILE A 74 -1.00 1.62 -12.09
N LEU A 75 -1.19 1.74 -13.41
CA LEU A 75 -1.65 0.64 -14.24
C LEU A 75 -0.72 -0.57 -14.20
N SER A 76 0.60 -0.37 -14.22
CA SER A 76 1.58 -1.46 -14.13
C SER A 76 1.46 -2.19 -12.79
N VAL A 77 1.42 -1.44 -11.69
CA VAL A 77 1.24 -1.99 -10.34
C VAL A 77 -0.06 -2.79 -10.22
N ALA A 78 -1.16 -2.22 -10.72
CA ALA A 78 -2.47 -2.85 -10.65
C ALA A 78 -2.55 -4.15 -11.48
N ARG A 79 -1.87 -4.20 -12.63
CA ARG A 79 -1.78 -5.42 -13.45
C ARG A 79 -1.00 -6.53 -12.74
N ILE A 80 0.13 -6.19 -12.11
CA ILE A 80 0.90 -7.16 -11.32
C ILE A 80 0.05 -7.67 -10.15
N LEU A 81 -0.63 -6.79 -9.41
CA LEU A 81 -1.52 -7.20 -8.33
C LEU A 81 -2.64 -8.15 -8.80
N ARG A 82 -3.25 -7.87 -9.95
CA ARG A 82 -4.25 -8.79 -10.55
C ARG A 82 -3.63 -10.12 -10.98
N TYR A 83 -2.44 -10.11 -11.56
CA TYR A 83 -1.68 -11.31 -11.91
C TYR A 83 -1.37 -12.15 -10.67
N LEU A 84 -0.99 -11.49 -9.57
CA LEU A 84 -0.77 -12.13 -8.28
C LEU A 84 -2.06 -12.65 -7.60
N GLY A 85 -3.24 -12.36 -8.18
CA GLY A 85 -4.54 -12.86 -7.71
C GLY A 85 -5.28 -11.94 -6.75
N PHE A 86 -4.79 -10.73 -6.49
CA PHE A 86 -5.49 -9.78 -5.64
C PHE A 86 -6.73 -9.18 -6.31
N ASP A 87 -7.80 -9.05 -5.56
CA ASP A 87 -8.90 -8.18 -5.94
C ASP A 87 -8.59 -6.72 -5.63
N ILE A 88 -9.00 -5.84 -6.54
CA ILE A 88 -8.73 -4.41 -6.43
C ILE A 88 -10.03 -3.66 -6.20
N CYS A 89 -10.02 -2.74 -5.24
CA CYS A 89 -11.04 -1.71 -5.10
C CYS A 89 -10.41 -0.30 -5.17
N SER A 90 -11.19 0.68 -5.59
CA SER A 90 -10.67 2.01 -5.88
C SER A 90 -11.76 3.08 -5.81
N THR A 91 -11.37 4.32 -5.54
CA THR A 91 -12.29 5.46 -5.72
C THR A 91 -12.59 5.71 -7.20
N GLU A 92 -13.75 6.28 -7.50
CA GLU A 92 -14.28 6.48 -8.85
C GLU A 92 -13.24 7.05 -9.86
N GLY A 93 -12.50 8.09 -9.45
CA GLY A 93 -11.52 8.75 -10.33
C GLY A 93 -10.34 7.87 -10.72
N THR A 94 -9.87 7.00 -9.81
CA THR A 94 -8.81 6.03 -10.10
C THR A 94 -9.39 4.80 -10.81
N ALA A 95 -10.58 4.35 -10.43
CA ALA A 95 -11.28 3.21 -11.04
C ALA A 95 -11.49 3.42 -12.54
N ARG A 96 -11.86 4.63 -12.96
CA ARG A 96 -12.02 4.97 -14.38
C ARG A 96 -10.74 4.72 -15.18
N VAL A 97 -9.59 5.10 -14.63
CA VAL A 97 -8.29 4.87 -15.29
C VAL A 97 -7.92 3.39 -15.30
N LEU A 98 -8.12 2.69 -14.19
CA LEU A 98 -7.85 1.25 -14.08
C LEU A 98 -8.69 0.45 -15.11
N ARG A 99 -9.98 0.72 -15.18
CA ARG A 99 -10.90 0.06 -16.13
C ARG A 99 -10.55 0.41 -17.58
N GLY A 100 -10.19 1.67 -17.86
CA GLY A 100 -9.69 2.09 -19.19
C GLY A 100 -8.39 1.37 -19.58
N GLY A 101 -7.61 0.92 -18.63
CA GLY A 101 -6.41 0.09 -18.81
C GLY A 101 -6.67 -1.42 -18.75
N ASN A 102 -7.93 -1.87 -18.84
CA ASN A 102 -8.36 -3.27 -18.74
C ASN A 102 -8.03 -3.93 -17.38
N VAL A 103 -8.01 -3.15 -16.31
CA VAL A 103 -7.88 -3.67 -14.94
C VAL A 103 -9.25 -3.65 -14.26
N THR A 104 -9.77 -4.83 -13.95
CA THR A 104 -11.03 -4.96 -13.20
C THR A 104 -10.85 -4.47 -11.78
N CYS A 105 -11.74 -3.59 -11.32
CA CYS A 105 -11.78 -3.10 -9.95
C CYS A 105 -13.21 -2.78 -9.50
N GLU A 106 -13.46 -2.95 -8.23
CA GLU A 106 -14.67 -2.50 -7.55
C GLU A 106 -14.56 -1.00 -7.24
N VAL A 107 -15.66 -0.27 -7.39
CA VAL A 107 -15.73 1.15 -6.98
C VAL A 107 -16.22 1.22 -5.54
N VAL A 108 -15.49 1.96 -4.73
CA VAL A 108 -15.84 2.20 -3.32
C VAL A 108 -15.89 3.69 -3.02
N GLU A 109 -16.67 4.05 -2.03
CA GLU A 109 -16.75 5.42 -1.54
C GLU A 109 -15.52 5.77 -0.70
N LYS A 110 -15.19 7.07 -0.68
CA LYS A 110 -14.14 7.61 0.17
C LYS A 110 -14.50 7.46 1.64
N ILE A 111 -13.50 7.54 2.52
CA ILE A 111 -13.69 7.40 3.97
C ILE A 111 -14.65 8.44 4.55
N SER A 112 -14.70 9.65 3.99
CA SER A 112 -15.68 10.70 4.35
C SER A 112 -16.95 10.67 3.50
N GLY A 113 -17.08 9.69 2.61
CA GLY A 113 -18.22 9.55 1.72
C GLY A 113 -19.46 8.98 2.42
N PRO A 114 -20.55 8.87 1.68
CA PRO A 114 -21.80 8.37 2.23
C PRO A 114 -21.71 6.91 2.70
N HIS A 115 -22.50 6.57 3.71
CA HIS A 115 -22.70 5.21 4.23
C HIS A 115 -24.16 4.76 3.96
N ASP A 116 -24.67 5.06 2.77
CA ASP A 116 -26.05 4.79 2.34
C ASP A 116 -26.28 3.35 1.85
N GLY A 117 -25.19 2.58 1.74
CA GLY A 117 -25.24 1.19 1.29
C GLY A 117 -25.28 1.00 -0.22
N GLU A 118 -25.32 2.07 -1.03
CA GLU A 118 -25.27 1.95 -2.49
C GLU A 118 -23.89 1.44 -2.96
N ARG A 119 -22.83 1.91 -2.29
CA ARG A 119 -21.45 1.44 -2.52
C ARG A 119 -20.74 1.23 -1.18
N PRO A 120 -19.84 0.23 -1.08
CA PRO A 120 -19.03 0.07 0.13
C PRO A 120 -18.20 1.31 0.42
N ASN A 121 -18.15 1.74 1.68
CA ASN A 121 -17.23 2.78 2.12
C ASN A 121 -15.86 2.15 2.47
N ILE A 122 -14.76 2.79 2.07
CA ILE A 122 -13.42 2.25 2.34
C ILE A 122 -13.12 2.16 3.83
N GLY A 123 -13.64 3.06 4.64
CA GLY A 123 -13.49 3.02 6.10
C GLY A 123 -14.09 1.75 6.70
N ASP A 124 -15.28 1.36 6.24
CA ASP A 124 -15.95 0.14 6.67
C ASP A 124 -15.18 -1.11 6.25
N LEU A 125 -14.68 -1.13 4.99
CA LEU A 125 -13.86 -2.24 4.51
C LEU A 125 -12.56 -2.43 5.30
N ILE A 126 -11.92 -1.33 5.72
CA ILE A 126 -10.74 -1.39 6.58
C ILE A 126 -11.13 -1.89 7.98
N ALA A 127 -12.24 -1.39 8.54
CA ALA A 127 -12.72 -1.79 9.85
C ALA A 127 -13.08 -3.28 9.90
N ASP A 128 -13.65 -3.82 8.83
CA ASP A 128 -14.01 -5.22 8.65
C ASP A 128 -12.81 -6.15 8.34
N GLY A 129 -11.59 -5.61 8.22
CA GLY A 129 -10.41 -6.39 7.87
C GLY A 129 -10.41 -6.93 6.43
N LYS A 130 -11.16 -6.30 5.52
CA LYS A 130 -11.29 -6.72 4.10
C LYS A 130 -10.22 -6.12 3.20
N ILE A 131 -9.34 -5.26 3.73
CA ILE A 131 -8.27 -4.58 3.00
C ILE A 131 -6.92 -5.08 3.47
N ALA A 132 -6.15 -5.67 2.56
CA ALA A 132 -4.81 -6.16 2.83
C ALA A 132 -3.74 -5.06 2.67
N VAL A 133 -3.90 -4.21 1.66
CA VAL A 133 -2.94 -3.14 1.33
C VAL A 133 -3.66 -1.91 0.81
N ILE A 134 -3.12 -0.75 1.13
CA ILE A 134 -3.57 0.53 0.61
C ILE A 134 -2.44 1.17 -0.19
N VAL A 135 -2.71 1.55 -1.44
CA VAL A 135 -1.86 2.41 -2.25
C VAL A 135 -2.53 3.77 -2.36
N ASN A 136 -2.02 4.75 -1.62
CA ASN A 136 -2.59 6.10 -1.58
C ASN A 136 -1.51 7.17 -1.76
N THR A 137 -1.39 7.74 -2.96
CA THR A 137 -0.43 8.82 -3.20
C THR A 137 -1.07 10.17 -2.88
N PRO A 138 -0.40 11.00 -2.03
CA PRO A 138 -0.96 12.26 -1.57
C PRO A 138 -1.01 13.32 -2.67
N TYR A 139 -1.95 14.26 -2.55
CA TYR A 139 -2.05 15.46 -3.37
C TYR A 139 -1.90 16.70 -2.49
N GLY A 140 -0.89 17.51 -2.78
CA GLY A 140 -0.65 18.81 -2.13
C GLY A 140 -0.06 18.77 -0.72
N PRO A 141 0.43 19.93 -0.22
CA PRO A 141 0.95 20.06 1.14
C PRO A 141 -0.19 20.10 2.15
N GLY A 142 -0.09 19.30 3.20
CA GLY A 142 -0.91 19.42 4.40
C GLY A 142 -2.34 18.89 4.31
N SER A 143 -2.58 17.81 3.62
CA SER A 143 -3.94 17.25 3.47
C SER A 143 -4.51 16.71 4.79
N ARG A 144 -5.27 17.52 5.50
CA ARG A 144 -6.25 17.06 6.51
C ARG A 144 -7.53 16.53 5.84
N GLY A 145 -7.42 16.05 4.59
CA GLY A 145 -8.53 15.50 3.83
C GLY A 145 -8.62 13.97 3.96
N ASP A 146 -9.47 13.37 3.12
CA ASP A 146 -9.73 11.92 3.05
C ASP A 146 -8.47 11.06 3.12
N GLY A 147 -7.39 11.49 2.44
CA GLY A 147 -6.13 10.74 2.44
C GLY A 147 -5.49 10.64 3.83
N TYR A 148 -5.56 11.69 4.64
CA TYR A 148 -5.07 11.65 6.02
C TYR A 148 -5.89 10.68 6.88
N LEU A 149 -7.21 10.79 6.82
CA LEU A 149 -8.11 9.92 7.58
C LEU A 149 -7.90 8.45 7.20
N LEU A 150 -7.78 8.17 5.90
CA LEU A 150 -7.50 6.85 5.36
C LEU A 150 -6.19 6.27 5.91
N ARG A 151 -5.10 7.03 5.87
CA ARG A 151 -3.78 6.57 6.33
C ARG A 151 -3.74 6.39 7.85
N THR A 152 -4.39 7.27 8.60
CA THR A 152 -4.49 7.15 10.06
C THR A 152 -5.26 5.89 10.46
N GLU A 153 -6.38 5.60 9.78
CA GLU A 153 -7.14 4.38 10.03
C GLU A 153 -6.36 3.13 9.63
N ALA A 154 -5.64 3.17 8.49
CA ALA A 154 -4.75 2.09 8.06
C ALA A 154 -3.71 1.75 9.14
N VAL A 155 -2.99 2.76 9.67
CA VAL A 155 -2.00 2.56 10.74
C VAL A 155 -2.66 1.98 12.00
N ARG A 156 -3.81 2.50 12.38
CA ARG A 156 -4.56 2.03 13.57
C ARG A 156 -4.94 0.54 13.47
N ARG A 157 -5.23 0.07 12.25
CA ARG A 157 -5.63 -1.32 11.98
C ARG A 157 -4.48 -2.21 11.53
N GLY A 158 -3.24 -1.70 11.48
CA GLY A 158 -2.08 -2.46 11.03
C GLY A 158 -2.09 -2.78 9.52
N VAL A 159 -2.88 -2.04 8.72
CA VAL A 159 -2.92 -2.20 7.26
C VAL A 159 -1.76 -1.43 6.63
N THR A 160 -0.97 -2.11 5.80
CA THR A 160 0.13 -1.47 5.07
C THR A 160 -0.38 -0.38 4.15
N CYS A 161 0.18 0.83 4.29
CA CYS A 161 -0.15 1.97 3.45
C CYS A 161 1.07 2.45 2.67
N VAL A 162 1.02 2.34 1.34
CA VAL A 162 2.08 2.74 0.42
C VAL A 162 1.73 4.10 -0.18
N THR A 163 2.59 5.10 0.02
CA THR A 163 2.28 6.51 -0.31
C THR A 163 3.07 7.08 -1.47
N ALA A 164 3.92 6.29 -2.13
CA ALA A 164 4.69 6.69 -3.29
C ALA A 164 4.69 5.61 -4.37
N MET A 165 4.68 6.01 -5.64
CA MET A 165 4.68 5.06 -6.76
C MET A 165 5.92 4.17 -6.82
N SER A 166 7.11 4.71 -6.49
CA SER A 166 8.33 3.92 -6.39
C SER A 166 8.22 2.82 -5.33
N ALA A 167 7.65 3.16 -4.18
CA ALA A 167 7.41 2.19 -3.11
C ALA A 167 6.35 1.16 -3.53
N ALA A 168 5.30 1.55 -4.27
CA ALA A 168 4.28 0.63 -4.76
C ALA A 168 4.87 -0.40 -5.74
N ASN A 169 5.71 0.04 -6.69
CA ASN A 169 6.41 -0.86 -7.59
C ASN A 169 7.29 -1.86 -6.82
N THR A 170 8.09 -1.37 -5.87
CA THR A 170 8.94 -2.24 -5.05
C THR A 170 8.12 -3.23 -4.23
N TYR A 171 7.01 -2.77 -3.67
CA TYR A 171 6.14 -3.61 -2.83
C TYR A 171 5.55 -4.79 -3.62
N VAL A 172 5.02 -4.53 -4.82
CA VAL A 172 4.46 -5.62 -5.64
C VAL A 172 5.55 -6.57 -6.14
N SER A 173 6.73 -6.05 -6.51
CA SER A 173 7.87 -6.89 -6.89
C SER A 173 8.38 -7.74 -5.72
N ALA A 174 8.29 -7.24 -4.49
CA ALA A 174 8.64 -8.02 -3.29
C ALA A 174 7.63 -9.15 -3.03
N ILE A 175 6.33 -8.91 -3.23
CA ILE A 175 5.30 -9.97 -3.14
C ILE A 175 5.57 -11.06 -4.19
N GLU A 176 5.89 -10.66 -5.42
CA GLU A 176 6.22 -11.58 -6.51
C GLU A 176 7.44 -12.43 -6.16
N ALA A 177 8.54 -11.81 -5.71
CA ALA A 177 9.77 -12.50 -5.34
C ALA A 177 9.56 -13.52 -4.20
N VAL A 178 8.79 -13.17 -3.16
CA VAL A 178 8.46 -14.08 -2.06
C VAL A 178 7.64 -15.28 -2.53
N ARG A 179 6.77 -15.09 -3.52
CA ARG A 179 5.96 -16.19 -4.08
C ARG A 179 6.78 -17.14 -4.96
N GLU A 180 7.77 -16.59 -5.68
CA GLU A 180 8.65 -17.38 -6.55
C GLU A 180 9.68 -18.20 -5.74
N ASP A 181 10.22 -17.65 -4.65
CA ASP A 181 11.17 -18.33 -3.79
C ASP A 181 10.85 -18.13 -2.29
N PRO A 182 9.87 -18.85 -1.74
CA PRO A 182 9.48 -18.74 -0.32
C PRO A 182 10.57 -19.18 0.67
N VAL A 183 11.54 -19.95 0.23
CA VAL A 183 12.59 -20.52 1.11
C VAL A 183 13.67 -19.52 1.46
N SER A 184 13.78 -18.45 0.69
CA SER A 184 14.79 -17.38 0.92
C SER A 184 14.40 -16.37 2.01
N TYR A 185 13.22 -16.55 2.65
CA TYR A 185 12.63 -15.59 3.59
C TYR A 185 12.32 -16.15 4.95
#